data_8dfb8478b382272148ea9e6db86b3c50
#
_entry.id   8dfb8478b382272148ea9e6db86b3c50
#
_cell.length_a   1.000
_cell.length_b   1.000
_cell.length_c   1.000
_cell.angle_alpha   90.00
_cell.angle_beta   90.00
_cell.angle_gamma   90.00
#
_symmetry.space_group_name_H-M   'P 1'
#
loop_
_entity.id
_entity.type
_entity.pdbx_description
1 polymer ?
#
loop_
_entity_poly.entity_id
_entity_poly.type
_entity_poly.pdbx_seq_one_letter_code
_entity_poly.pdbx_strand_id
1 'polypeptide(L)'
;MNKDLLRKKFSSDYKNYYEVNLFETEGFSRKQCSNCDNFFWTADESRLTCPEQPCEQYGFIGNSPTSKKLDYAQCWKAIEEYFIDHGHSSINRYPVVARWRPDLYFTIASIVDFQRIEGDKITFEFPENPLIIPQMCLRFNDIENVGVSGKHFTSFVMIGQHCIANDTGYWKNECIDLDYGLLTNVFGIPKKEIVFKEDVWVGYGAFGYSLEYYVRGLELGNAVFTQFEGDPTNYKTMDDKIIDMGAGLERFSWLTQGTPTAYESVFGSAIKNMIDKCNIVYDQDFFKNYSKFSGMLNLDEVSDIEFTRKQVAEKLGVGIDELIEKVTPFESMFAVLDHVKTLVFAISDGALPSNVGGGYNLRVLLRRSLSKIHSQKWNVELGEIADWHIDYLSQIYPELKEHRNEILKILEVEEQRYDNTQERIKKIVFNMNKSNQIVNEETLIKLYDSDGITPEFIRDQEILIDIPANIYAKQNLKHILNTTEKPKRNFDIDGIDQTRPLFYENQDLTEFEGRVLKVFNDSKHSFVVLDQTAFYARAGGQEPDF
;
A
#
# COMPACT_ATOMS: atom_id res chain seq x y z
N MET A 1 15.28 -11.68 -9.32
CA MET A 1 14.49 -12.83 -9.81
C MET A 1 13.87 -12.46 -11.14
N ASN A 2 14.04 -13.24 -12.17
CA ASN A 2 13.65 -12.82 -13.53
C ASN A 2 12.20 -13.23 -13.83
N LYS A 3 11.23 -12.36 -13.47
CA LYS A 3 9.79 -12.53 -13.77
C LYS A 3 9.54 -12.78 -15.27
N ASP A 4 10.34 -12.17 -16.14
CA ASP A 4 10.16 -12.28 -17.60
C ASP A 4 10.40 -13.70 -18.12
N LEU A 5 11.32 -14.45 -17.51
CA LEU A 5 11.54 -15.86 -17.86
C LEU A 5 10.33 -16.72 -17.48
N LEU A 6 9.76 -16.52 -16.29
CA LEU A 6 8.55 -17.23 -15.86
C LEU A 6 7.35 -16.87 -16.74
N ARG A 7 7.16 -15.57 -17.01
CA ARG A 7 6.07 -15.11 -17.90
C ARG A 7 6.17 -15.77 -19.27
N LYS A 8 7.35 -15.76 -19.90
CA LYS A 8 7.57 -16.44 -21.19
C LYS A 8 7.31 -17.93 -21.11
N LYS A 9 7.74 -18.60 -20.03
CA LYS A 9 7.53 -20.03 -19.83
C LYS A 9 6.04 -20.37 -19.74
N PHE A 10 5.28 -19.68 -18.87
CA PHE A 10 3.86 -19.93 -18.69
C PHE A 10 3.04 -19.52 -19.93
N SER A 11 3.37 -18.39 -20.58
CA SER A 11 2.72 -17.96 -21.83
C SER A 11 2.97 -18.90 -23.00
N SER A 12 4.10 -19.63 -23.02
CA SER A 12 4.35 -20.65 -24.07
C SER A 12 3.46 -21.88 -23.92
N ASP A 13 2.99 -22.14 -22.69
CA ASP A 13 2.06 -23.24 -22.37
C ASP A 13 0.74 -22.69 -21.78
N TYR A 14 0.23 -21.64 -22.43
CA TYR A 14 -0.93 -20.87 -21.97
C TYR A 14 -2.18 -21.71 -21.74
N LYS A 15 -2.38 -22.79 -22.47
CA LYS A 15 -3.52 -23.70 -22.33
C LYS A 15 -3.59 -24.32 -20.93
N ASN A 16 -2.46 -24.67 -20.36
CA ASN A 16 -2.39 -25.23 -19.02
C ASN A 16 -2.49 -24.15 -17.93
N TYR A 17 -1.95 -22.95 -18.18
CA TYR A 17 -1.82 -21.92 -17.16
C TYR A 17 -2.90 -20.83 -17.24
N TYR A 18 -3.11 -20.21 -18.41
CA TYR A 18 -3.94 -19.02 -18.53
C TYR A 18 -5.32 -19.26 -19.14
N GLU A 19 -5.50 -20.34 -19.93
CA GLU A 19 -6.80 -20.64 -20.52
C GLU A 19 -7.79 -21.08 -19.44
N VAL A 20 -8.99 -20.47 -19.45
CA VAL A 20 -10.12 -20.78 -18.59
C VAL A 20 -11.38 -20.94 -19.44
N ASN A 21 -12.37 -21.71 -18.92
CA ASN A 21 -13.60 -22.02 -19.65
C ASN A 21 -14.38 -20.75 -20.05
N LEU A 22 -14.36 -19.73 -19.20
CA LEU A 22 -14.98 -18.43 -19.46
C LEU A 22 -14.56 -17.84 -20.81
N PHE A 23 -13.30 -17.98 -21.18
CA PHE A 23 -12.79 -17.34 -22.39
C PHE A 23 -13.46 -17.93 -23.65
N GLU A 24 -13.68 -19.23 -23.67
CA GLU A 24 -14.42 -19.87 -24.76
C GLU A 24 -15.90 -19.49 -24.72
N THR A 25 -16.56 -19.62 -23.57
CA THR A 25 -18.01 -19.40 -23.42
C THR A 25 -18.42 -17.96 -23.67
N GLU A 26 -17.58 -17.00 -23.28
CA GLU A 26 -17.84 -15.56 -23.43
C GLU A 26 -17.16 -14.96 -24.69
N GLY A 27 -16.45 -15.76 -25.47
CA GLY A 27 -15.83 -15.33 -26.73
C GLY A 27 -14.65 -14.41 -26.56
N PHE A 28 -13.85 -14.61 -25.52
CA PHE A 28 -12.56 -13.94 -25.38
C PHE A 28 -11.53 -14.64 -26.26
N SER A 29 -10.75 -13.87 -26.99
CA SER A 29 -9.64 -14.35 -27.80
C SER A 29 -8.30 -13.90 -27.21
N ARG A 30 -7.31 -14.80 -27.26
CA ARG A 30 -5.93 -14.48 -26.89
C ARG A 30 -5.25 -13.66 -27.96
N LYS A 31 -4.61 -12.55 -27.58
CA LYS A 31 -3.88 -11.67 -28.50
C LYS A 31 -2.53 -11.30 -27.93
N GLN A 32 -1.61 -10.92 -28.80
CA GLN A 32 -0.32 -10.35 -28.45
C GLN A 32 -0.35 -8.84 -28.68
N CYS A 33 0.13 -8.07 -27.70
CA CYS A 33 0.17 -6.62 -27.77
C CYS A 33 1.15 -6.14 -28.87
N SER A 34 0.69 -5.26 -29.74
CA SER A 34 1.53 -4.68 -30.81
C SER A 34 2.63 -3.74 -30.31
N ASN A 35 2.56 -3.28 -29.04
CA ASN A 35 3.50 -2.31 -28.49
C ASN A 35 4.55 -2.94 -27.56
N CYS A 36 4.17 -3.95 -26.75
CA CYS A 36 5.04 -4.51 -25.70
C CYS A 36 5.17 -6.03 -25.73
N ASP A 37 4.56 -6.71 -26.72
CA ASP A 37 4.58 -8.16 -26.92
C ASP A 37 3.93 -9.02 -25.81
N ASN A 38 3.37 -8.42 -24.73
CA ASN A 38 2.65 -9.14 -23.70
C ASN A 38 1.35 -9.74 -24.24
N PHE A 39 0.94 -10.89 -23.67
CA PHE A 39 -0.30 -11.56 -24.05
C PHE A 39 -1.47 -11.11 -23.18
N PHE A 40 -2.65 -11.03 -23.81
CA PHE A 40 -3.90 -10.66 -23.14
C PHE A 40 -5.10 -11.32 -23.81
N TRP A 41 -6.22 -11.35 -23.10
CA TRP A 41 -7.49 -11.93 -23.55
C TRP A 41 -8.56 -10.85 -23.59
N THR A 42 -9.30 -10.79 -24.68
CA THR A 42 -10.33 -9.76 -24.90
C THR A 42 -11.47 -10.27 -25.76
N ALA A 43 -12.69 -9.79 -25.48
CA ALA A 43 -13.86 -9.98 -26.32
C ALA A 43 -14.03 -8.88 -27.40
N ASP A 44 -13.10 -7.93 -27.47
CA ASP A 44 -13.04 -6.94 -28.55
C ASP A 44 -12.08 -7.38 -29.63
N GLU A 45 -12.63 -7.80 -30.76
CA GLU A 45 -11.85 -8.24 -31.92
C GLU A 45 -10.96 -7.15 -32.52
N SER A 46 -11.31 -5.88 -32.33
CA SER A 46 -10.57 -4.73 -32.86
C SER A 46 -9.36 -4.33 -32.01
N ARG A 47 -9.28 -4.80 -30.76
CA ARG A 47 -8.20 -4.43 -29.83
C ARG A 47 -6.85 -5.02 -30.27
N LEU A 48 -5.83 -4.15 -30.37
CA LEU A 48 -4.47 -4.52 -30.79
C LEU A 48 -3.43 -4.38 -29.66
N THR A 49 -3.75 -3.64 -28.60
CA THR A 49 -2.82 -3.36 -27.50
C THR A 49 -3.32 -3.94 -26.17
N CYS A 50 -2.38 -4.30 -25.30
CA CYS A 50 -2.73 -4.71 -23.93
C CYS A 50 -3.32 -3.52 -23.14
N PRO A 51 -4.00 -3.80 -22.02
CA PRO A 51 -4.70 -2.76 -21.27
C PRO A 51 -3.82 -1.95 -20.32
N GLU A 52 -2.52 -2.28 -20.23
CA GLU A 52 -1.59 -1.67 -19.29
C GLU A 52 -0.97 -0.39 -19.86
N GLN A 53 -0.68 0.59 -19.02
CA GLN A 53 0.10 1.76 -19.42
C GLN A 53 1.56 1.36 -19.74
N PRO A 54 2.19 1.97 -20.76
CA PRO A 54 1.70 3.08 -21.58
C PRO A 54 0.87 2.65 -22.81
N CYS A 55 0.56 1.36 -22.99
CA CYS A 55 -0.14 0.85 -24.17
C CYS A 55 -1.59 1.35 -24.25
N GLU A 56 -2.25 1.54 -23.11
CA GLU A 56 -3.58 2.15 -23.01
C GLU A 56 -3.58 3.23 -21.92
N GLN A 57 -4.25 4.34 -22.17
CA GLN A 57 -4.46 5.43 -21.20
C GLN A 57 -5.77 5.23 -20.43
N TYR A 58 -5.95 5.95 -19.31
CA TYR A 58 -7.19 5.90 -18.52
C TYR A 58 -8.38 6.48 -19.29
N GLY A 59 -9.17 5.62 -19.92
CA GLY A 59 -10.37 5.97 -20.68
C GLY A 59 -11.64 6.17 -19.84
N PHE A 60 -11.59 5.89 -18.54
CA PHE A 60 -12.75 5.95 -17.63
C PHE A 60 -12.91 7.29 -16.92
N ILE A 61 -11.88 8.15 -16.86
CA ILE A 61 -11.95 9.46 -16.19
C ILE A 61 -13.00 10.36 -16.89
N GLY A 62 -14.04 10.71 -16.15
CA GLY A 62 -15.21 11.44 -16.68
C GLY A 62 -16.13 10.63 -17.59
N ASN A 63 -15.84 9.35 -17.77
CA ASN A 63 -16.61 8.43 -18.64
C ASN A 63 -16.56 7.00 -18.06
N SER A 64 -17.11 6.82 -16.86
CA SER A 64 -17.18 5.49 -16.23
C SER A 64 -17.97 4.51 -17.07
N PRO A 65 -17.49 3.26 -17.27
CA PRO A 65 -18.23 2.22 -17.97
C PRO A 65 -19.24 1.49 -17.08
N THR A 66 -19.31 1.80 -15.79
CA THR A 66 -20.18 1.11 -14.83
C THR A 66 -21.62 1.62 -14.91
N SER A 67 -22.57 0.72 -14.62
CA SER A 67 -24.00 1.07 -14.61
C SER A 67 -24.43 1.89 -13.39
N LYS A 68 -23.64 1.87 -12.33
CA LYS A 68 -23.91 2.54 -11.05
C LYS A 68 -22.71 3.38 -10.62
N LYS A 69 -22.98 4.52 -9.98
CA LYS A 69 -21.96 5.28 -9.25
C LYS A 69 -22.05 4.87 -7.79
N LEU A 70 -21.00 4.23 -7.30
CA LEU A 70 -20.88 3.78 -5.91
C LEU A 70 -19.75 4.57 -5.23
N ASP A 71 -19.97 4.97 -3.99
CA ASP A 71 -18.89 5.49 -3.16
C ASP A 71 -18.01 4.35 -2.61
N TYR A 72 -17.00 4.70 -1.86
CA TYR A 72 -16.01 3.74 -1.35
C TYR A 72 -16.63 2.64 -0.47
N ALA A 73 -17.51 3.03 0.46
CA ALA A 73 -18.18 2.09 1.34
C ALA A 73 -19.21 1.23 0.60
N GLN A 74 -19.95 1.83 -0.31
CA GLN A 74 -20.93 1.13 -1.16
C GLN A 74 -20.25 0.13 -2.09
N CYS A 75 -19.04 0.43 -2.61
CA CYS A 75 -18.27 -0.52 -3.40
C CYS A 75 -17.92 -1.76 -2.59
N TRP A 76 -17.40 -1.59 -1.37
CA TRP A 76 -17.09 -2.75 -0.53
C TRP A 76 -18.34 -3.57 -0.24
N LYS A 77 -19.41 -2.93 0.21
CA LYS A 77 -20.65 -3.62 0.52
C LYS A 77 -21.19 -4.43 -0.66
N ALA A 78 -21.16 -3.89 -1.86
CA ALA A 78 -21.63 -4.60 -3.06
C ALA A 78 -20.73 -5.79 -3.43
N ILE A 79 -19.42 -5.69 -3.21
CA ILE A 79 -18.46 -6.76 -3.42
C ILE A 79 -18.64 -7.85 -2.36
N GLU A 80 -18.73 -7.47 -1.09
CA GLU A 80 -18.95 -8.36 0.04
C GLU A 80 -20.23 -9.19 -0.14
N GLU A 81 -21.37 -8.52 -0.41
CA GLU A 81 -22.67 -9.18 -0.66
C GLU A 81 -22.56 -10.18 -1.82
N TYR A 82 -21.90 -9.78 -2.91
CA TYR A 82 -21.74 -10.68 -4.07
C TYR A 82 -20.98 -11.96 -3.70
N PHE A 83 -19.86 -11.86 -2.99
CA PHE A 83 -19.07 -13.04 -2.63
C PHE A 83 -19.75 -13.90 -1.55
N ILE A 84 -20.48 -13.32 -0.61
CA ILE A 84 -21.31 -14.06 0.36
C ILE A 84 -22.37 -14.87 -0.36
N ASP A 85 -23.08 -14.28 -1.33
CA ASP A 85 -24.09 -14.96 -2.13
C ASP A 85 -23.51 -16.11 -2.98
N HIS A 86 -22.20 -16.11 -3.22
CA HIS A 86 -21.45 -17.15 -3.91
C HIS A 86 -20.63 -18.05 -2.96
N GLY A 87 -21.01 -18.12 -1.69
CA GLY A 87 -20.50 -19.10 -0.74
C GLY A 87 -19.20 -18.74 -0.01
N HIS A 88 -18.73 -17.50 -0.11
CA HIS A 88 -17.57 -17.02 0.66
C HIS A 88 -17.97 -16.55 2.06
N SER A 89 -17.10 -16.81 3.03
CA SER A 89 -17.20 -16.18 4.34
C SER A 89 -16.55 -14.80 4.30
N SER A 90 -17.32 -13.75 4.65
CA SER A 90 -16.73 -12.42 4.87
C SER A 90 -16.10 -12.37 6.25
N ILE A 91 -14.84 -11.98 6.32
CA ILE A 91 -14.10 -11.84 7.57
C ILE A 91 -13.59 -10.41 7.76
N ASN A 92 -13.43 -10.00 9.02
CA ASN A 92 -12.85 -8.71 9.35
C ASN A 92 -11.38 -8.64 8.92
N ARG A 93 -10.91 -7.43 8.61
CA ARG A 93 -9.49 -7.19 8.34
C ARG A 93 -8.61 -7.61 9.52
N TYR A 94 -7.40 -8.02 9.22
CA TYR A 94 -6.32 -8.16 10.20
C TYR A 94 -5.68 -6.80 10.50
N PRO A 95 -4.98 -6.66 11.64
CA PRO A 95 -4.22 -5.45 11.93
C PRO A 95 -3.19 -5.14 10.83
N VAL A 96 -2.93 -3.85 10.61
CA VAL A 96 -1.87 -3.44 9.67
C VAL A 96 -0.47 -3.71 10.21
N VAL A 97 -0.34 -3.99 11.51
CA VAL A 97 0.91 -4.43 12.15
C VAL A 97 0.98 -5.96 12.09
N ALA A 98 1.85 -6.50 11.24
CA ALA A 98 1.92 -7.94 10.93
C ALA A 98 2.70 -8.72 12.00
N ARG A 99 2.18 -8.81 13.23
CA ARG A 99 2.86 -9.47 14.36
C ARG A 99 3.05 -10.98 14.20
N TRP A 100 2.27 -11.62 13.35
CA TRP A 100 2.41 -13.05 13.00
C TRP A 100 3.50 -13.34 11.97
N ARG A 101 4.15 -12.30 11.42
CA ARG A 101 5.18 -12.39 10.38
C ARG A 101 6.50 -11.80 10.87
N PRO A 102 7.55 -12.61 11.11
CA PRO A 102 8.81 -12.11 11.64
C PRO A 102 9.63 -11.28 10.63
N ASP A 103 9.32 -11.40 9.35
CA ASP A 103 10.00 -10.72 8.24
C ASP A 103 9.33 -9.40 7.80
N LEU A 104 8.12 -9.12 8.29
CA LEU A 104 7.34 -7.92 7.94
C LEU A 104 6.99 -7.10 9.19
N TYR A 105 7.00 -5.79 9.03
CA TYR A 105 6.46 -4.90 10.05
C TYR A 105 4.99 -4.59 9.80
N PHE A 106 4.63 -4.29 8.55
CA PHE A 106 3.27 -3.96 8.14
C PHE A 106 2.70 -5.00 7.18
N THR A 107 1.40 -5.19 7.24
CA THR A 107 0.64 -5.95 6.26
C THR A 107 0.66 -5.21 4.92
N ILE A 108 1.21 -5.85 3.89
CA ILE A 108 1.41 -5.26 2.55
C ILE A 108 0.53 -5.89 1.47
N ALA A 109 -0.15 -6.98 1.79
CA ALA A 109 -1.11 -7.69 0.93
C ALA A 109 -2.01 -8.57 1.80
N SER A 110 -3.24 -8.83 1.37
CA SER A 110 -4.22 -9.62 2.13
C SER A 110 -3.78 -11.07 2.38
N ILE A 111 -3.06 -11.68 1.45
CA ILE A 111 -2.56 -13.06 1.60
C ILE A 111 -1.54 -13.21 2.74
N VAL A 112 -0.87 -12.11 3.11
CA VAL A 112 0.11 -12.10 4.22
C VAL A 112 -0.55 -12.49 5.55
N ASP A 113 -1.83 -12.19 5.72
CA ASP A 113 -2.58 -12.50 6.94
C ASP A 113 -2.65 -13.99 7.23
N PHE A 114 -2.61 -14.79 6.17
CA PHE A 114 -2.78 -16.24 6.21
C PHE A 114 -1.48 -17.01 6.03
N GLN A 115 -0.38 -16.33 5.74
CA GLN A 115 0.93 -16.96 5.57
C GLN A 115 1.61 -17.17 6.92
N ARG A 116 2.13 -18.39 7.15
CA ARG A 116 3.00 -18.72 8.27
C ARG A 116 4.35 -19.16 7.74
N ILE A 117 5.42 -18.71 8.38
CA ILE A 117 6.81 -19.03 8.00
C ILE A 117 7.42 -19.90 9.08
N GLU A 118 7.75 -21.14 8.74
CA GLU A 118 8.46 -22.09 9.59
C GLU A 118 9.79 -22.47 8.92
N GLY A 119 10.86 -21.79 9.32
CA GLY A 119 12.17 -21.92 8.65
C GLY A 119 12.10 -21.41 7.22
N ASP A 120 12.36 -22.32 6.25
CA ASP A 120 12.27 -22.02 4.81
C ASP A 120 10.92 -22.43 4.19
N LYS A 121 9.97 -22.92 4.99
CA LYS A 121 8.67 -23.40 4.52
C LYS A 121 7.61 -22.32 4.74
N ILE A 122 6.77 -22.12 3.72
CA ILE A 122 5.55 -21.29 3.81
C ILE A 122 4.35 -22.23 3.87
N THR A 123 3.49 -22.00 4.86
CA THR A 123 2.18 -22.64 4.98
C THR A 123 1.09 -21.60 4.97
N PHE A 124 -0.14 -22.00 4.61
CA PHE A 124 -1.29 -21.11 4.56
C PHE A 124 -2.35 -21.63 5.54
N GLU A 125 -2.83 -20.73 6.40
CA GLU A 125 -3.86 -21.02 7.39
C GLU A 125 -5.03 -20.06 7.17
N PHE A 126 -6.11 -20.55 6.56
CA PHE A 126 -7.32 -19.77 6.36
C PHE A 126 -8.34 -20.10 7.47
N PRO A 127 -8.95 -19.09 8.14
CA PRO A 127 -9.99 -19.33 9.14
C PRO A 127 -11.28 -19.88 8.52
N GLU A 128 -11.53 -19.57 7.26
CA GLU A 128 -12.67 -20.02 6.45
C GLU A 128 -12.19 -20.30 5.02
N ASN A 129 -12.88 -21.19 4.30
CA ASN A 129 -12.50 -21.55 2.93
C ASN A 129 -13.73 -21.86 2.07
N PRO A 130 -14.06 -21.01 1.06
CA PRO A 130 -13.37 -19.78 0.64
C PRO A 130 -13.74 -18.56 1.49
N LEU A 131 -12.93 -17.50 1.42
CA LEU A 131 -13.16 -16.25 2.14
C LEU A 131 -12.97 -14.99 1.31
N ILE A 132 -13.57 -13.89 1.79
CA ILE A 132 -13.39 -12.52 1.28
C ILE A 132 -13.03 -11.58 2.43
N ILE A 133 -12.06 -10.67 2.23
CA ILE A 133 -11.54 -9.78 3.26
C ILE A 133 -11.22 -8.38 2.70
N PRO A 134 -11.60 -7.26 3.39
CA PRO A 134 -11.20 -5.90 3.02
C PRO A 134 -9.91 -5.50 3.74
N GLN A 135 -8.78 -6.12 3.41
CA GLN A 135 -7.54 -5.92 4.15
C GLN A 135 -6.91 -4.55 3.90
N MET A 136 -6.80 -3.75 4.94
CA MET A 136 -6.00 -2.52 4.91
C MET A 136 -4.51 -2.88 4.85
N CYS A 137 -3.83 -2.38 3.84
CA CYS A 137 -2.41 -2.60 3.58
C CYS A 137 -1.64 -1.29 3.66
N LEU A 138 -0.40 -1.35 4.15
CA LEU A 138 0.51 -0.20 4.19
C LEU A 138 1.73 -0.44 3.30
N ARG A 139 2.01 0.52 2.39
CA ARG A 139 3.21 0.51 1.54
C ARG A 139 3.85 1.88 1.51
N PHE A 140 5.15 1.94 1.69
CA PHE A 140 5.90 3.20 1.82
C PHE A 140 6.90 3.43 0.69
N ASN A 141 6.90 2.59 -0.35
CA ASN A 141 7.85 2.70 -1.46
C ASN A 141 7.60 3.96 -2.29
N ASP A 142 6.33 4.35 -2.44
CA ASP A 142 5.88 5.40 -3.36
C ASP A 142 5.42 6.68 -2.64
N ILE A 143 5.93 6.95 -1.44
CA ILE A 143 5.54 8.14 -0.62
C ILE A 143 5.64 9.44 -1.43
N GLU A 144 6.66 9.56 -2.26
CA GLU A 144 6.92 10.76 -3.08
C GLU A 144 5.82 10.99 -4.14
N ASN A 145 5.23 9.91 -4.63
CA ASN A 145 4.19 9.94 -5.66
C ASN A 145 2.80 10.26 -5.10
N VAL A 146 2.64 10.17 -3.77
CA VAL A 146 1.35 10.44 -3.11
C VAL A 146 0.99 11.92 -3.22
N GLY A 147 -0.21 12.18 -3.68
CA GLY A 147 -0.71 13.52 -3.99
C GLY A 147 -0.39 13.97 -5.42
N VAL A 148 0.71 13.50 -6.02
CA VAL A 148 1.21 13.94 -7.34
C VAL A 148 0.61 13.14 -8.48
N SER A 149 0.70 11.82 -8.41
CA SER A 149 0.30 10.92 -9.51
C SER A 149 -1.21 10.70 -9.65
N GLY A 150 -1.99 11.05 -8.64
CA GLY A 150 -3.44 10.84 -8.60
C GLY A 150 -3.89 9.41 -8.27
N LYS A 151 -2.96 8.47 -8.03
CA LYS A 151 -3.25 7.03 -7.88
C LYS A 151 -2.47 6.29 -6.79
N HIS A 152 -1.36 6.85 -6.26
CA HIS A 152 -0.55 6.21 -5.24
C HIS A 152 -1.04 6.58 -3.83
N PHE A 153 -1.06 5.58 -2.96
CA PHE A 153 -1.47 5.68 -1.56
C PHE A 153 -0.43 5.03 -0.66
N THR A 154 -0.26 5.55 0.56
CA THR A 154 0.53 4.88 1.61
C THR A 154 -0.30 3.83 2.35
N SER A 155 -1.63 3.96 2.34
CA SER A 155 -2.57 2.93 2.81
C SER A 155 -3.69 2.71 1.80
N PHE A 156 -4.00 1.45 1.51
CA PHE A 156 -5.04 1.05 0.57
C PHE A 156 -5.67 -0.27 0.99
N VAL A 157 -6.91 -0.51 0.55
CA VAL A 157 -7.60 -1.77 0.81
C VAL A 157 -7.33 -2.76 -0.32
N MET A 158 -6.70 -3.86 0.02
CA MET A 158 -6.67 -5.03 -0.85
C MET A 158 -7.86 -5.91 -0.51
N ILE A 159 -8.83 -5.96 -1.42
CA ILE A 159 -9.87 -6.97 -1.37
C ILE A 159 -9.19 -8.30 -1.65
N GLY A 160 -9.23 -9.20 -0.68
CA GLY A 160 -8.64 -10.54 -0.82
C GLY A 160 -9.74 -11.58 -1.01
N GLN A 161 -9.80 -12.21 -2.18
CA GLN A 161 -10.55 -13.43 -2.40
C GLN A 161 -9.57 -14.59 -2.30
N HIS A 162 -9.65 -15.34 -1.21
CA HIS A 162 -8.69 -16.40 -0.92
C HIS A 162 -9.37 -17.76 -0.77
N CYS A 163 -8.67 -18.77 -1.29
CA CYS A 163 -9.19 -20.13 -1.28
C CYS A 163 -8.04 -21.15 -1.38
N ILE A 164 -8.14 -22.25 -0.61
CA ILE A 164 -7.38 -23.47 -0.87
C ILE A 164 -8.21 -24.35 -1.79
N ALA A 165 -7.64 -24.77 -2.91
CA ALA A 165 -8.31 -25.62 -3.89
C ALA A 165 -8.38 -27.09 -3.42
N ASN A 166 -9.28 -27.34 -2.48
CA ASN A 166 -9.61 -28.65 -1.92
C ASN A 166 -11.11 -28.93 -2.04
N ASP A 167 -11.64 -29.88 -1.31
CA ASP A 167 -13.04 -30.30 -1.37
C ASP A 167 -14.05 -29.18 -0.99
N THR A 168 -13.61 -28.16 -0.24
CA THR A 168 -14.44 -27.04 0.18
C THR A 168 -14.19 -25.77 -0.62
N GLY A 169 -13.16 -25.76 -1.47
CA GLY A 169 -12.75 -24.62 -2.26
C GLY A 169 -12.86 -24.87 -3.77
N TYR A 170 -12.24 -24.00 -4.53
CA TYR A 170 -12.29 -24.03 -6.00
C TYR A 170 -10.94 -23.63 -6.62
N TRP A 171 -10.81 -23.70 -7.94
CA TRP A 171 -9.61 -23.31 -8.68
C TRP A 171 -9.89 -22.26 -9.76
N LYS A 172 -8.94 -22.03 -10.64
CA LYS A 172 -8.85 -20.90 -11.59
C LYS A 172 -10.12 -20.63 -12.41
N ASN A 173 -10.86 -21.67 -12.86
CA ASN A 173 -12.06 -21.44 -13.67
C ASN A 173 -13.12 -20.69 -12.87
N GLU A 174 -13.44 -21.18 -11.69
CA GLU A 174 -14.46 -20.57 -10.82
C GLU A 174 -14.01 -19.21 -10.28
N CYS A 175 -12.70 -19.05 -9.98
CA CYS A 175 -12.16 -17.75 -9.59
C CYS A 175 -12.41 -16.68 -10.66
N ILE A 176 -12.07 -16.98 -11.91
CA ILE A 176 -12.26 -16.02 -13.01
C ILE A 176 -13.74 -15.84 -13.37
N ASP A 177 -14.56 -16.88 -13.23
CA ASP A 177 -16.03 -16.77 -13.40
C ASP A 177 -16.62 -15.81 -12.36
N LEU A 178 -16.19 -15.89 -11.09
CA LEU A 178 -16.61 -15.00 -10.01
C LEU A 178 -16.14 -13.56 -10.25
N ASP A 179 -14.87 -13.34 -10.59
CA ASP A 179 -14.34 -12.01 -10.90
C ASP A 179 -15.08 -11.38 -12.09
N TYR A 180 -15.31 -12.15 -13.16
CA TYR A 180 -16.08 -11.69 -14.31
C TYR A 180 -17.53 -11.38 -13.96
N GLY A 181 -18.17 -12.22 -13.15
CA GLY A 181 -19.53 -12.01 -12.65
C GLY A 181 -19.63 -10.75 -11.78
N LEU A 182 -18.63 -10.49 -10.90
CA LEU A 182 -18.53 -9.26 -10.15
C LEU A 182 -18.53 -8.04 -11.08
N LEU A 183 -17.65 -8.04 -12.08
CA LEU A 183 -17.52 -6.93 -13.02
C LEU A 183 -18.80 -6.69 -13.84
N THR A 184 -19.43 -7.76 -14.34
CA THR A 184 -20.58 -7.65 -15.25
C THR A 184 -21.91 -7.51 -14.52
N ASN A 185 -22.16 -8.28 -13.47
CA ASN A 185 -23.47 -8.33 -12.81
C ASN A 185 -23.61 -7.26 -11.73
N VAL A 186 -22.54 -6.98 -10.96
CA VAL A 186 -22.57 -6.00 -9.86
C VAL A 186 -22.27 -4.60 -10.37
N PHE A 187 -21.17 -4.43 -11.11
CA PHE A 187 -20.75 -3.12 -11.62
C PHE A 187 -21.35 -2.80 -13.00
N GLY A 188 -21.91 -3.77 -13.70
CA GLY A 188 -22.56 -3.59 -15.00
C GLY A 188 -21.58 -3.17 -16.11
N ILE A 189 -20.33 -3.62 -16.02
CA ILE A 189 -19.28 -3.32 -17.00
C ILE A 189 -19.54 -4.14 -18.27
N PRO A 190 -19.59 -3.51 -19.45
CA PRO A 190 -19.75 -4.25 -20.70
C PRO A 190 -18.57 -5.19 -20.95
N LYS A 191 -18.87 -6.42 -21.38
CA LYS A 191 -17.88 -7.47 -21.66
C LYS A 191 -16.68 -7.00 -22.50
N LYS A 192 -16.94 -6.20 -23.53
CA LYS A 192 -15.89 -5.68 -24.45
C LYS A 192 -14.88 -4.74 -23.78
N GLU A 193 -15.25 -4.17 -22.64
CA GLU A 193 -14.38 -3.29 -21.86
C GLU A 193 -13.44 -4.06 -20.92
N ILE A 194 -13.72 -5.35 -20.67
CA ILE A 194 -12.95 -6.20 -19.77
C ILE A 194 -11.81 -6.86 -20.54
N VAL A 195 -10.60 -6.77 -20.01
CA VAL A 195 -9.41 -7.38 -20.59
C VAL A 195 -8.66 -8.11 -19.49
N PHE A 196 -8.29 -9.37 -19.75
CA PHE A 196 -7.42 -10.15 -18.86
C PHE A 196 -6.01 -10.19 -19.44
N LYS A 197 -5.00 -9.83 -18.63
CA LYS A 197 -3.59 -9.84 -19.04
C LYS A 197 -2.87 -10.97 -18.33
N GLU A 198 -2.03 -11.70 -19.09
CA GLU A 198 -1.18 -12.75 -18.54
C GLU A 198 0.01 -12.14 -17.78
N ASP A 199 0.18 -12.54 -16.53
CA ASP A 199 1.34 -12.18 -15.72
C ASP A 199 1.76 -13.32 -14.79
N VAL A 200 2.74 -13.06 -13.95
CA VAL A 200 3.24 -13.95 -12.91
C VAL A 200 3.46 -13.16 -11.62
N TRP A 201 3.12 -13.78 -10.52
CA TRP A 201 3.45 -13.25 -9.21
C TRP A 201 4.50 -14.09 -8.53
N VAL A 202 5.48 -13.44 -7.89
CA VAL A 202 6.59 -14.09 -7.18
C VAL A 202 6.84 -13.36 -5.88
N GLY A 203 6.76 -14.06 -4.77
CA GLY A 203 7.05 -13.49 -3.46
C GLY A 203 7.12 -14.55 -2.36
N TYR A 204 7.90 -14.26 -1.32
CA TYR A 204 7.93 -15.03 -0.07
C TYR A 204 8.20 -16.54 -0.24
N GLY A 205 9.00 -16.93 -1.24
CA GLY A 205 9.33 -18.34 -1.48
C GLY A 205 8.24 -19.15 -2.19
N ALA A 206 7.13 -18.52 -2.56
CA ALA A 206 6.06 -19.10 -3.37
C ALA A 206 5.80 -18.25 -4.61
N PHE A 207 5.26 -18.86 -5.67
CA PHE A 207 4.90 -18.13 -6.88
C PHE A 207 3.83 -18.86 -7.70
N GLY A 208 3.24 -18.11 -8.62
CA GLY A 208 2.24 -18.62 -9.53
C GLY A 208 2.07 -17.76 -10.77
N TYR A 209 1.33 -18.28 -11.72
CA TYR A 209 0.83 -17.51 -12.84
C TYR A 209 -0.38 -16.69 -12.39
N SER A 210 -0.68 -15.60 -13.09
CA SER A 210 -1.79 -14.73 -12.72
C SER A 210 -2.50 -14.15 -13.93
N LEU A 211 -3.78 -13.84 -13.75
CA LEU A 211 -4.59 -13.08 -14.68
C LEU A 211 -4.99 -11.76 -14.04
N GLU A 212 -4.38 -10.68 -14.52
CA GLU A 212 -4.75 -9.33 -14.14
C GLU A 212 -5.96 -8.89 -14.96
N TYR A 213 -6.98 -8.31 -14.33
CA TYR A 213 -8.15 -7.82 -15.04
C TYR A 213 -8.24 -6.29 -15.02
N TYR A 214 -8.47 -5.76 -16.22
CA TYR A 214 -8.44 -4.34 -16.53
C TYR A 214 -9.74 -3.85 -17.13
N VAL A 215 -10.04 -2.58 -16.90
CA VAL A 215 -11.11 -1.85 -17.57
C VAL A 215 -10.62 -0.46 -17.96
N ARG A 216 -10.63 -0.15 -19.26
CA ARG A 216 -10.21 1.16 -19.81
C ARG A 216 -8.86 1.65 -19.26
N GLY A 217 -7.86 0.80 -19.27
CA GLY A 217 -6.50 1.13 -18.83
C GLY A 217 -6.28 1.03 -17.31
N LEU A 218 -7.31 0.77 -16.50
CA LEU A 218 -7.21 0.62 -15.07
C LEU A 218 -7.20 -0.87 -14.70
N GLU A 219 -6.12 -1.33 -14.08
CA GLU A 219 -6.07 -2.62 -13.40
C GLU A 219 -6.99 -2.57 -12.16
N LEU A 220 -7.95 -3.47 -12.08
CA LEU A 220 -8.85 -3.57 -10.92
C LEU A 220 -8.39 -4.62 -9.93
N GLY A 221 -7.88 -5.75 -10.41
CA GLY A 221 -7.40 -6.82 -9.57
C GLY A 221 -6.52 -7.80 -10.33
N ASN A 222 -5.90 -8.70 -9.57
CA ASN A 222 -4.98 -9.71 -10.06
C ASN A 222 -5.29 -11.04 -9.39
N ALA A 223 -5.82 -12.01 -10.16
CA ALA A 223 -6.05 -13.37 -9.70
C ALA A 223 -4.77 -14.18 -9.81
N VAL A 224 -4.08 -14.39 -8.70
CA VAL A 224 -2.85 -15.18 -8.61
C VAL A 224 -3.17 -16.62 -8.24
N PHE A 225 -2.64 -17.55 -9.03
CA PHE A 225 -2.77 -18.98 -8.82
C PHE A 225 -1.46 -19.54 -8.28
N THR A 226 -1.26 -19.40 -6.96
CA THR A 226 -0.05 -19.85 -6.27
C THR A 226 -0.01 -21.36 -6.22
N GLN A 227 0.96 -21.93 -6.92
CA GLN A 227 1.07 -23.38 -7.13
C GLN A 227 2.49 -23.90 -6.92
N PHE A 228 3.49 -23.03 -6.86
CA PHE A 228 4.89 -23.41 -6.84
C PHE A 228 5.61 -22.83 -5.63
N GLU A 229 6.52 -23.59 -5.02
CA GLU A 229 7.41 -23.14 -3.96
C GLU A 229 8.87 -23.28 -4.35
N GLY A 230 9.72 -22.37 -3.89
CA GLY A 230 11.14 -22.30 -4.19
C GLY A 230 11.53 -21.12 -5.07
N ASP A 231 12.69 -21.23 -5.71
CA ASP A 231 13.19 -20.24 -6.66
C ASP A 231 12.73 -20.58 -8.10
N PRO A 232 12.38 -19.61 -8.95
CA PRO A 232 11.98 -19.85 -10.34
C PRO A 232 12.88 -20.76 -11.19
N THR A 233 14.14 -20.90 -10.79
CA THR A 233 15.10 -21.80 -11.46
C THR A 233 15.14 -23.20 -10.85
N ASN A 234 14.69 -23.33 -9.58
CA ASN A 234 14.67 -24.61 -8.85
C ASN A 234 13.46 -24.63 -7.90
N TYR A 235 12.33 -25.14 -8.38
CA TYR A 235 11.06 -25.15 -7.68
C TYR A 235 10.36 -26.50 -7.78
N LYS A 236 9.42 -26.71 -6.88
CA LYS A 236 8.50 -27.85 -6.90
C LYS A 236 7.04 -27.35 -6.84
N THR A 237 6.13 -28.21 -7.22
CA THR A 237 4.70 -27.97 -7.04
C THR A 237 4.36 -28.09 -5.56
N MET A 238 3.58 -27.16 -5.03
CA MET A 238 3.05 -27.20 -3.67
C MET A 238 2.00 -28.31 -3.54
N ASP A 239 1.85 -28.83 -2.33
CA ASP A 239 0.80 -29.80 -2.01
C ASP A 239 -0.59 -29.14 -2.15
N ASP A 240 -0.74 -27.92 -1.62
CA ASP A 240 -1.94 -27.10 -1.74
C ASP A 240 -1.81 -26.07 -2.86
N LYS A 241 -2.88 -25.86 -3.60
CA LYS A 241 -3.02 -24.80 -4.58
C LYS A 241 -3.82 -23.66 -3.96
N ILE A 242 -3.27 -22.46 -3.99
CA ILE A 242 -3.84 -21.30 -3.33
C ILE A 242 -4.31 -20.29 -4.36
N ILE A 243 -5.57 -19.86 -4.23
CA ILE A 243 -6.06 -18.65 -4.89
C ILE A 243 -5.71 -17.47 -4.02
N ASP A 244 -4.93 -16.56 -4.59
CA ASP A 244 -4.57 -15.28 -4.01
C ASP A 244 -5.01 -14.18 -4.98
N MET A 245 -6.32 -13.91 -5.02
CA MET A 245 -6.83 -12.78 -5.76
C MET A 245 -6.76 -11.54 -4.89
N GLY A 246 -6.10 -10.50 -5.39
CA GLY A 246 -6.01 -9.18 -4.77
C GLY A 246 -6.59 -8.12 -5.69
N ALA A 247 -7.58 -7.36 -5.21
CA ALA A 247 -8.18 -6.26 -5.95
C ALA A 247 -8.18 -4.96 -5.13
N GLY A 248 -7.99 -3.82 -5.80
CA GLY A 248 -7.97 -2.51 -5.13
C GLY A 248 -9.36 -1.93 -4.94
N LEU A 249 -9.84 -1.78 -3.70
CA LEU A 249 -11.13 -1.14 -3.42
C LEU A 249 -11.13 0.32 -3.92
N GLU A 250 -10.01 1.02 -3.77
CA GLU A 250 -9.77 2.37 -4.28
C GLU A 250 -10.01 2.45 -5.79
N ARG A 251 -9.55 1.43 -6.53
CA ARG A 251 -9.67 1.35 -7.99
C ARG A 251 -11.11 1.13 -8.43
N PHE A 252 -11.86 0.27 -7.72
CA PHE A 252 -13.30 0.09 -7.97
C PHE A 252 -14.07 1.38 -7.72
N SER A 253 -13.86 2.06 -6.60
CA SER A 253 -14.49 3.33 -6.30
C SER A 253 -14.13 4.40 -7.35
N TRP A 254 -12.86 4.47 -7.76
CA TRP A 254 -12.39 5.39 -8.78
C TRP A 254 -13.04 5.13 -10.14
N LEU A 255 -13.09 3.86 -10.55
CA LEU A 255 -13.74 3.44 -11.81
C LEU A 255 -15.21 3.85 -11.85
N THR A 256 -15.97 3.56 -10.76
CA THR A 256 -17.42 3.83 -10.71
C THR A 256 -17.74 5.30 -10.73
N GLN A 257 -16.93 6.12 -10.05
CA GLN A 257 -17.15 7.56 -9.97
C GLN A 257 -16.55 8.32 -11.15
N GLY A 258 -15.47 7.79 -11.76
CA GLY A 258 -14.80 8.43 -12.89
C GLY A 258 -14.21 9.79 -12.53
N THR A 259 -13.81 9.98 -11.26
CA THR A 259 -13.21 11.22 -10.76
C THR A 259 -11.84 11.47 -11.40
N PRO A 260 -11.34 12.73 -11.40
CA PRO A 260 -10.02 13.05 -11.91
C PRO A 260 -8.90 12.23 -11.28
N THR A 261 -8.94 12.05 -9.96
CA THR A 261 -7.98 11.22 -9.20
C THR A 261 -8.70 10.18 -8.36
N ALA A 262 -7.97 9.14 -7.96
CA ALA A 262 -8.48 8.14 -7.02
C ALA A 262 -8.77 8.75 -5.64
N TYR A 263 -8.04 9.81 -5.25
CA TYR A 263 -8.22 10.46 -3.94
C TYR A 263 -9.64 10.98 -3.73
N GLU A 264 -10.23 11.60 -4.77
CA GLU A 264 -11.59 12.17 -4.71
C GLU A 264 -12.65 11.10 -4.47
N SER A 265 -12.43 9.87 -4.94
CA SER A 265 -13.35 8.76 -4.73
C SER A 265 -13.14 8.04 -3.39
N VAL A 266 -11.96 8.16 -2.79
CA VAL A 266 -11.55 7.40 -1.59
C VAL A 266 -11.75 8.20 -0.29
N PHE A 267 -11.39 9.48 -0.29
CA PHE A 267 -11.43 10.28 0.95
C PHE A 267 -12.81 10.87 1.26
N GLY A 268 -13.77 10.78 0.34
CA GLY A 268 -15.16 11.14 0.57
C GLY A 268 -15.34 12.55 1.14
N SER A 269 -16.04 12.66 2.27
CA SER A 269 -16.31 13.93 2.94
C SER A 269 -15.06 14.65 3.46
N ALA A 270 -13.94 13.95 3.70
CA ALA A 270 -12.73 14.57 4.22
C ALA A 270 -12.12 15.61 3.23
N ILE A 271 -12.26 15.38 1.91
CA ILE A 271 -11.82 16.37 0.91
C ILE A 271 -12.60 17.66 1.04
N LYS A 272 -13.94 17.57 1.10
CA LYS A 272 -14.78 18.76 1.24
C LYS A 272 -14.46 19.52 2.53
N ASN A 273 -14.32 18.79 3.64
CA ASN A 273 -13.98 19.38 4.93
C ASN A 273 -12.62 20.12 4.87
N MET A 274 -11.63 19.53 4.20
CA MET A 274 -10.30 20.13 4.04
C MET A 274 -10.36 21.38 3.15
N ILE A 275 -11.08 21.34 2.02
CA ILE A 275 -11.28 22.47 1.12
C ILE A 275 -11.95 23.62 1.86
N ASP A 276 -13.04 23.34 2.57
CA ASP A 276 -13.82 24.36 3.30
C ASP A 276 -13.01 24.94 4.47
N LYS A 277 -12.33 24.11 5.24
CA LYS A 277 -11.53 24.51 6.42
C LYS A 277 -10.31 25.36 6.02
N CYS A 278 -9.64 25.01 4.94
CA CYS A 278 -8.40 25.63 4.50
C CYS A 278 -8.60 26.68 3.39
N ASN A 279 -9.85 26.92 2.96
CA ASN A 279 -10.21 27.83 1.86
C ASN A 279 -9.43 27.53 0.57
N ILE A 280 -9.31 26.24 0.21
CA ILE A 280 -8.60 25.82 -1.00
C ILE A 280 -9.45 26.15 -2.23
N VAL A 281 -8.88 26.91 -3.17
CA VAL A 281 -9.58 27.25 -4.41
C VAL A 281 -9.50 26.06 -5.37
N TYR A 282 -10.65 25.46 -5.69
CA TYR A 282 -10.74 24.28 -6.55
C TYR A 282 -11.23 24.62 -7.94
N ASP A 283 -10.32 24.67 -8.91
CA ASP A 283 -10.62 24.75 -10.34
C ASP A 283 -10.83 23.34 -10.92
N GLN A 284 -12.08 22.86 -10.89
CA GLN A 284 -12.44 21.51 -11.33
C GLN A 284 -12.08 21.24 -12.80
N ASP A 285 -12.27 22.21 -13.68
CA ASP A 285 -12.00 22.02 -15.11
C ASP A 285 -10.51 21.94 -15.40
N PHE A 286 -9.72 22.78 -14.74
CA PHE A 286 -8.27 22.70 -14.83
C PHE A 286 -7.76 21.37 -14.29
N PHE A 287 -8.23 20.97 -13.10
CA PHE A 287 -7.77 19.76 -12.44
C PHE A 287 -8.17 18.49 -13.21
N LYS A 288 -9.37 18.45 -13.78
CA LYS A 288 -9.81 17.36 -14.66
C LYS A 288 -8.91 17.20 -15.90
N ASN A 289 -8.43 18.29 -16.46
CA ASN A 289 -7.50 18.23 -17.58
C ASN A 289 -6.08 17.86 -17.15
N TYR A 290 -5.62 18.37 -16.00
CA TYR A 290 -4.33 18.03 -15.41
C TYR A 290 -4.24 16.53 -15.08
N SER A 291 -5.26 15.95 -14.47
CA SER A 291 -5.25 14.56 -14.01
C SER A 291 -5.08 13.54 -15.15
N LYS A 292 -5.45 13.88 -16.37
CA LYS A 292 -5.19 13.03 -17.54
C LYS A 292 -3.69 12.83 -17.81
N PHE A 293 -2.86 13.77 -17.35
CA PHE A 293 -1.42 13.78 -17.54
C PHE A 293 -0.64 13.51 -16.25
N SER A 294 -1.28 13.60 -15.08
CA SER A 294 -0.62 13.41 -13.78
C SER A 294 0.04 12.03 -13.63
N GLY A 295 -0.52 11.00 -14.28
CA GLY A 295 0.11 9.67 -14.34
C GLY A 295 1.50 9.64 -14.99
N MET A 296 1.85 10.66 -15.81
CA MET A 296 3.20 10.83 -16.38
C MET A 296 4.22 11.29 -15.32
N LEU A 297 3.75 11.84 -14.19
CA LEU A 297 4.58 12.33 -13.09
C LEU A 297 4.90 11.23 -12.07
N ASN A 298 5.10 9.99 -12.52
CA ASN A 298 5.58 8.93 -11.65
C ASN A 298 7.07 9.15 -11.33
N LEU A 299 7.37 9.58 -10.11
CA LEU A 299 8.71 9.98 -9.69
C LEU A 299 9.74 8.84 -9.69
N ASP A 300 9.27 7.59 -9.65
CA ASP A 300 10.14 6.41 -9.71
C ASP A 300 10.56 6.07 -11.15
N GLU A 301 9.76 6.46 -12.13
CA GLU A 301 10.00 6.20 -13.56
C GLU A 301 10.62 7.40 -14.28
N VAL A 302 10.47 8.60 -13.69
CA VAL A 302 10.91 9.87 -14.29
C VAL A 302 12.26 10.28 -13.73
N SER A 303 13.27 10.36 -14.62
CA SER A 303 14.62 10.81 -14.24
C SER A 303 14.70 12.32 -13.98
N ASP A 304 13.79 13.12 -14.57
CA ASP A 304 13.72 14.58 -14.45
C ASP A 304 12.27 15.04 -14.32
N ILE A 305 11.87 15.33 -13.10
CA ILE A 305 10.50 15.77 -12.78
C ILE A 305 10.20 17.18 -13.34
N GLU A 306 11.19 18.08 -13.36
CA GLU A 306 10.99 19.44 -13.86
C GLU A 306 10.72 19.41 -15.36
N PHE A 307 11.48 18.58 -16.09
CA PHE A 307 11.23 18.37 -17.51
C PHE A 307 9.83 17.80 -17.76
N THR A 308 9.41 16.82 -16.98
CA THR A 308 8.07 16.21 -17.12
C THR A 308 6.95 17.20 -16.76
N ARG A 309 7.12 17.98 -15.69
CA ARG A 309 6.16 19.07 -15.35
C ARG A 309 6.07 20.12 -16.47
N LYS A 310 7.19 20.46 -17.10
CA LYS A 310 7.21 21.35 -18.26
C LYS A 310 6.41 20.79 -19.44
N GLN A 311 6.58 19.50 -19.74
CA GLN A 311 5.77 18.82 -20.77
C GLN A 311 4.27 18.83 -20.45
N VAL A 312 3.90 18.62 -19.18
CA VAL A 312 2.50 18.68 -18.75
C VAL A 312 1.96 20.11 -18.89
N ALA A 313 2.72 21.13 -18.49
CA ALA A 313 2.35 22.54 -18.65
C ALA A 313 2.12 22.91 -20.13
N GLU A 314 3.03 22.48 -21.02
CA GLU A 314 2.90 22.68 -22.46
C GLU A 314 1.63 22.01 -23.03
N LYS A 315 1.31 20.79 -22.61
CA LYS A 315 0.08 20.09 -23.01
C LYS A 315 -1.20 20.76 -22.53
N LEU A 316 -1.14 21.43 -21.37
CA LEU A 316 -2.25 22.18 -20.78
C LEU A 316 -2.33 23.62 -21.31
N GLY A 317 -1.31 24.10 -22.03
CA GLY A 317 -1.23 25.47 -22.56
C GLY A 317 -1.01 26.53 -21.50
N VAL A 318 -0.35 26.19 -20.37
CA VAL A 318 -0.04 27.10 -19.25
C VAL A 318 1.46 27.21 -19.02
N GLY A 319 1.91 28.25 -18.31
CA GLY A 319 3.29 28.36 -17.84
C GLY A 319 3.59 27.36 -16.73
N ILE A 320 4.87 26.97 -16.57
CA ILE A 320 5.27 26.03 -15.51
C ILE A 320 4.99 26.59 -14.12
N ASP A 321 5.24 27.87 -13.88
CA ASP A 321 4.98 28.52 -12.60
C ASP A 321 3.47 28.54 -12.29
N GLU A 322 2.64 28.84 -13.29
CA GLU A 322 1.18 28.79 -13.17
C GLU A 322 0.69 27.35 -12.86
N LEU A 323 1.28 26.35 -13.53
CA LEU A 323 0.97 24.95 -13.25
C LEU A 323 1.26 24.63 -11.79
N ILE A 324 2.48 24.94 -11.32
CA ILE A 324 2.93 24.66 -9.95
C ILE A 324 2.03 25.37 -8.93
N GLU A 325 1.72 26.65 -9.14
CA GLU A 325 0.85 27.41 -8.26
C GLU A 325 -0.54 26.78 -8.13
N LYS A 326 -1.11 26.32 -9.26
CA LYS A 326 -2.44 25.71 -9.28
C LYS A 326 -2.49 24.31 -8.70
N VAL A 327 -1.44 23.47 -8.89
CA VAL A 327 -1.49 22.05 -8.47
C VAL A 327 -0.96 21.80 -7.08
N THR A 328 0.00 22.60 -6.57
CA THR A 328 0.66 22.39 -5.28
C THR A 328 -0.30 22.30 -4.08
N PRO A 329 -1.35 23.13 -3.98
CA PRO A 329 -2.32 22.98 -2.89
C PRO A 329 -3.03 21.63 -2.90
N PHE A 330 -3.37 21.08 -4.09
CA PHE A 330 -4.02 19.77 -4.23
C PHE A 330 -3.07 18.64 -3.94
N GLU A 331 -1.87 18.68 -4.51
CA GLU A 331 -0.82 17.69 -4.21
C GLU A 331 -0.56 17.64 -2.70
N SER A 332 -0.52 18.79 -2.04
CA SER A 332 -0.34 18.87 -0.58
C SER A 332 -1.56 18.35 0.18
N MET A 333 -2.78 18.70 -0.23
CA MET A 333 -4.03 18.27 0.38
C MET A 333 -4.18 16.73 0.31
N PHE A 334 -4.00 16.15 -0.87
CA PHE A 334 -4.13 14.71 -1.05
C PHE A 334 -3.06 13.94 -0.28
N ALA A 335 -1.81 14.44 -0.26
CA ALA A 335 -0.75 13.83 0.53
C ALA A 335 -1.05 13.88 2.03
N VAL A 336 -1.54 15.01 2.55
CA VAL A 336 -1.92 15.14 3.97
C VAL A 336 -3.06 14.19 4.32
N LEU A 337 -4.12 14.14 3.50
CA LEU A 337 -5.26 13.24 3.71
C LEU A 337 -4.82 11.77 3.69
N ASP A 338 -3.99 11.36 2.73
CA ASP A 338 -3.48 9.99 2.66
C ASP A 338 -2.63 9.61 3.88
N HIS A 339 -1.69 10.48 4.22
CA HIS A 339 -0.77 10.21 5.33
C HIS A 339 -1.50 10.13 6.66
N VAL A 340 -2.48 11.02 6.91
CA VAL A 340 -3.28 10.98 8.14
C VAL A 340 -4.18 9.74 8.17
N LYS A 341 -4.79 9.34 7.03
CA LYS A 341 -5.53 8.06 6.94
C LYS A 341 -4.63 6.87 7.35
N THR A 342 -3.41 6.83 6.86
CA THR A 342 -2.44 5.79 7.21
C THR A 342 -2.10 5.79 8.70
N LEU A 343 -1.88 6.98 9.28
CA LEU A 343 -1.63 7.13 10.72
C LEU A 343 -2.82 6.65 11.55
N VAL A 344 -4.05 6.94 11.14
CA VAL A 344 -5.28 6.49 11.82
C VAL A 344 -5.30 4.96 11.94
N PHE A 345 -5.09 4.23 10.84
CA PHE A 345 -5.07 2.76 10.89
C PHE A 345 -3.88 2.20 11.66
N ALA A 346 -2.69 2.74 11.44
CA ALA A 346 -1.50 2.26 12.12
C ALA A 346 -1.59 2.44 13.65
N ILE A 347 -2.06 3.60 14.10
CA ILE A 347 -2.22 3.90 15.54
C ILE A 347 -3.36 3.06 16.13
N SER A 348 -4.48 2.92 15.41
CA SER A 348 -5.59 2.05 15.82
C SER A 348 -5.14 0.61 16.10
N ASP A 349 -4.18 0.12 15.32
CA ASP A 349 -3.64 -1.24 15.44
C ASP A 349 -2.37 -1.31 16.33
N GLY A 350 -2.09 -0.25 17.11
CA GLY A 350 -1.06 -0.21 18.14
C GLY A 350 0.34 0.19 17.66
N ALA A 351 0.51 0.61 16.39
CA ALA A 351 1.80 1.14 15.94
C ALA A 351 1.97 2.61 16.32
N LEU A 352 3.13 2.98 16.86
CA LEU A 352 3.43 4.35 17.25
C LEU A 352 4.51 4.98 16.36
N PRO A 353 4.41 6.28 16.01
CA PRO A 353 5.49 7.00 15.39
C PRO A 353 6.75 6.96 16.26
N SER A 354 7.87 6.50 15.71
CA SER A 354 9.14 6.34 16.44
C SER A 354 10.35 6.68 15.56
N ASN A 355 11.56 6.52 16.08
CA ASN A 355 12.79 6.77 15.32
C ASN A 355 13.37 5.48 14.70
N VAL A 356 12.73 4.34 14.89
CA VAL A 356 13.23 3.02 14.49
C VAL A 356 12.15 2.16 13.85
N GLY A 357 12.56 1.20 13.04
CA GLY A 357 11.66 0.22 12.43
C GLY A 357 10.52 0.85 11.62
N GLY A 358 9.36 0.21 11.61
CA GLY A 358 8.17 0.71 10.92
C GLY A 358 7.61 2.01 11.50
N GLY A 359 7.77 2.23 12.81
CA GLY A 359 7.37 3.49 13.45
C GLY A 359 8.10 4.72 12.89
N TYR A 360 9.30 4.52 12.32
CA TYR A 360 10.01 5.57 11.59
C TYR A 360 9.22 6.04 10.35
N ASN A 361 8.67 5.13 9.56
CA ASN A 361 7.84 5.49 8.41
C ASN A 361 6.61 6.30 8.84
N LEU A 362 5.96 5.91 9.94
CA LEU A 362 4.82 6.67 10.48
C LEU A 362 5.24 8.09 10.89
N ARG A 363 6.42 8.24 11.50
CA ARG A 363 6.96 9.56 11.85
C ARG A 363 7.31 10.39 10.62
N VAL A 364 7.77 9.77 9.53
CA VAL A 364 7.97 10.45 8.23
C VAL A 364 6.65 11.01 7.73
N LEU A 365 5.59 10.19 7.68
CA LEU A 365 4.27 10.64 7.21
C LEU A 365 3.73 11.81 8.05
N LEU A 366 3.82 11.71 9.36
CA LEU A 366 3.39 12.74 10.30
C LEU A 366 4.12 14.07 10.03
N ARG A 367 5.45 14.04 9.95
CA ARG A 367 6.26 15.24 9.70
C ARG A 367 5.99 15.84 8.31
N ARG A 368 5.82 15.01 7.27
CA ARG A 368 5.46 15.48 5.93
C ARG A 368 4.09 16.16 5.94
N SER A 369 3.12 15.61 6.65
CA SER A 369 1.79 16.22 6.78
C SER A 369 1.88 17.61 7.44
N LEU A 370 2.57 17.71 8.57
CA LEU A 370 2.75 18.98 9.28
C LEU A 370 3.53 20.01 8.46
N SER A 371 4.61 19.58 7.78
CA SER A 371 5.37 20.46 6.88
C SER A 371 4.50 21.03 5.76
N LYS A 372 3.64 20.21 5.13
CA LYS A 372 2.73 20.66 4.09
C LYS A 372 1.65 21.60 4.64
N ILE A 373 1.06 21.30 5.80
CA ILE A 373 0.08 22.19 6.48
C ILE A 373 0.71 23.55 6.76
N HIS A 374 1.92 23.57 7.30
CA HIS A 374 2.63 24.84 7.61
C HIS A 374 3.03 25.61 6.36
N SER A 375 3.57 24.95 5.31
CA SER A 375 3.97 25.62 4.07
C SER A 375 2.79 26.23 3.32
N GLN A 376 1.63 25.59 3.37
CA GLN A 376 0.39 26.10 2.81
C GLN A 376 -0.34 27.10 3.74
N LYS A 377 0.17 27.31 4.96
CA LYS A 377 -0.44 28.15 6.00
C LYS A 377 -1.88 27.79 6.32
N TRP A 378 -2.19 26.50 6.28
CA TRP A 378 -3.52 25.99 6.62
C TRP A 378 -3.74 25.97 8.12
N ASN A 379 -4.93 26.36 8.54
CA ASN A 379 -5.34 26.33 9.95
C ASN A 379 -6.16 25.06 10.23
N VAL A 380 -5.49 23.91 10.26
CA VAL A 380 -6.07 22.60 10.51
C VAL A 380 -5.08 21.76 11.31
N GLU A 381 -5.57 20.98 12.27
CA GLU A 381 -4.80 20.06 13.09
C GLU A 381 -4.89 18.63 12.53
N LEU A 382 -3.88 17.79 12.78
CA LEU A 382 -3.90 16.38 12.36
C LEU A 382 -5.09 15.63 12.98
N GLY A 383 -5.43 15.96 14.23
CA GLY A 383 -6.58 15.39 14.93
C GLY A 383 -7.91 15.67 14.23
N GLU A 384 -8.13 16.88 13.69
CA GLU A 384 -9.35 17.21 12.91
C GLU A 384 -9.45 16.34 11.65
N ILE A 385 -8.32 16.17 10.93
CA ILE A 385 -8.28 15.39 9.70
C ILE A 385 -8.50 13.90 10.02
N ALA A 386 -7.88 13.40 11.09
CA ALA A 386 -8.08 12.03 11.56
C ALA A 386 -9.56 11.77 11.89
N ASP A 387 -10.20 12.72 12.54
CA ASP A 387 -11.62 12.68 12.91
C ASP A 387 -12.53 12.54 11.67
N TRP A 388 -12.26 13.29 10.61
CA TRP A 388 -12.99 13.18 9.34
C TRP A 388 -12.83 11.80 8.70
N HIS A 389 -11.62 11.21 8.76
CA HIS A 389 -11.38 9.86 8.26
C HIS A 389 -12.10 8.81 9.10
N ILE A 390 -12.05 8.91 10.44
CA ILE A 390 -12.73 7.98 11.34
C ILE A 390 -14.24 8.00 11.08
N ASP A 391 -14.84 9.19 10.96
CA ASP A 391 -16.29 9.32 10.70
C ASP A 391 -16.69 8.69 9.37
N TYR A 392 -15.88 8.88 8.32
CA TYR A 392 -16.17 8.35 6.99
C TYR A 392 -15.93 6.84 6.88
N LEU A 393 -14.77 6.37 7.36
CA LEU A 393 -14.31 5.00 7.17
C LEU A 393 -14.93 4.00 8.17
N SER A 394 -15.50 4.46 9.28
CA SER A 394 -16.16 3.59 10.27
C SER A 394 -17.40 2.86 9.74
N GLN A 395 -17.86 3.18 8.53
CA GLN A 395 -18.89 2.41 7.84
C GLN A 395 -18.37 1.03 7.41
N ILE A 396 -17.07 0.91 7.15
CA ILE A 396 -16.38 -0.34 6.80
C ILE A 396 -15.61 -0.87 8.02
N TYR A 397 -15.01 0.02 8.81
CA TYR A 397 -14.10 -0.27 9.91
C TYR A 397 -14.63 0.35 11.23
N PRO A 398 -15.64 -0.27 11.86
CA PRO A 398 -16.29 0.30 13.06
C PRO A 398 -15.34 0.45 14.24
N GLU A 399 -14.27 -0.36 14.34
CA GLU A 399 -13.25 -0.32 15.39
C GLU A 399 -12.50 1.02 15.44
N LEU A 400 -12.43 1.77 14.36
CA LEU A 400 -11.82 3.10 14.36
C LEU A 400 -12.54 4.08 15.31
N LYS A 401 -13.85 3.92 15.50
CA LYS A 401 -14.60 4.72 16.50
C LYS A 401 -14.23 4.35 17.92
N GLU A 402 -13.94 3.10 18.17
CA GLU A 402 -13.59 2.61 19.50
C GLU A 402 -12.24 3.20 19.94
N HIS A 403 -11.28 3.29 19.01
CA HIS A 403 -9.93 3.81 19.26
C HIS A 403 -9.80 5.33 19.02
N ARG A 404 -10.90 6.04 18.70
CA ARG A 404 -10.89 7.48 18.33
C ARG A 404 -10.09 8.34 19.30
N ASN A 405 -10.38 8.25 20.59
CA ASN A 405 -9.77 9.10 21.61
C ASN A 405 -8.26 8.89 21.72
N GLU A 406 -7.81 7.65 21.59
CA GLU A 406 -6.39 7.27 21.63
C GLU A 406 -5.64 7.79 20.41
N ILE A 407 -6.22 7.62 19.21
CA ILE A 407 -5.67 8.13 17.95
C ILE A 407 -5.49 9.64 18.04
N LEU A 408 -6.54 10.38 18.40
CA LEU A 408 -6.49 11.84 18.49
C LEU A 408 -5.45 12.30 19.52
N LYS A 409 -5.37 11.63 20.68
CA LYS A 409 -4.41 11.98 21.73
C LYS A 409 -2.97 11.75 21.32
N ILE A 410 -2.69 10.65 20.60
CA ILE A 410 -1.34 10.35 20.10
C ILE A 410 -0.93 11.40 19.06
N LEU A 411 -1.82 11.74 18.12
CA LEU A 411 -1.55 12.77 17.12
C LEU A 411 -1.29 14.14 17.76
N GLU A 412 -2.09 14.56 18.74
CA GLU A 412 -1.88 15.81 19.49
C GLU A 412 -0.49 15.85 20.14
N VAL A 413 -0.08 14.78 20.81
CA VAL A 413 1.23 14.70 21.46
C VAL A 413 2.38 14.78 20.45
N GLU A 414 2.27 14.10 19.32
CA GLU A 414 3.30 14.13 18.28
C GLU A 414 3.35 15.48 17.56
N GLU A 415 2.23 16.16 17.37
CA GLU A 415 2.13 17.52 16.82
C GLU A 415 2.82 18.52 17.74
N GLN A 416 2.55 18.48 19.05
CA GLN A 416 3.24 19.30 20.04
C GLN A 416 4.75 19.04 20.08
N ARG A 417 5.19 17.78 19.92
CA ARG A 417 6.62 17.44 19.80
C ARG A 417 7.25 18.03 18.56
N TYR A 418 6.54 18.02 17.45
CA TYR A 418 6.99 18.63 16.21
C TYR A 418 7.17 20.14 16.38
N ASP A 419 6.18 20.85 16.92
CA ASP A 419 6.22 22.30 17.12
C ASP A 419 7.36 22.73 18.07
N ASN A 420 7.55 22.02 19.18
CA ASN A 420 8.66 22.26 20.09
C ASN A 420 10.03 22.07 19.41
N THR A 421 10.10 21.15 18.44
CA THR A 421 11.31 20.90 17.68
C THR A 421 11.56 22.03 16.66
N GLN A 422 10.52 22.65 16.10
CA GLN A 422 10.63 23.74 15.10
C GLN A 422 11.43 24.95 15.65
N GLU A 423 11.21 25.34 16.89
CA GLU A 423 11.95 26.45 17.53
C GLU A 423 13.45 26.15 17.66
N ARG A 424 13.79 24.90 17.95
CA ARG A 424 15.20 24.45 17.98
C ARG A 424 15.80 24.44 16.57
N ILE A 425 15.06 24.00 15.60
CA ILE A 425 15.46 23.92 14.19
C ILE A 425 15.75 25.32 13.62
N LYS A 426 14.89 26.31 13.87
CA LYS A 426 15.12 27.72 13.45
C LYS A 426 16.49 28.20 13.90
N LYS A 427 16.93 27.86 15.13
CA LYS A 427 18.25 28.22 15.65
C LYS A 427 19.38 27.50 14.91
N ILE A 428 19.21 26.21 14.59
CA ILE A 428 20.22 25.43 13.84
C ILE A 428 20.39 26.02 12.44
N VAL A 429 19.28 26.23 11.72
CA VAL A 429 19.26 26.78 10.36
C VAL A 429 19.82 28.21 10.33
N PHE A 430 19.46 29.05 11.29
CA PHE A 430 20.06 30.39 11.45
C PHE A 430 21.58 30.35 11.59
N ASN A 431 22.12 29.42 12.39
CA ASN A 431 23.55 29.25 12.56
C ASN A 431 24.26 28.72 11.31
N MET A 432 23.60 27.82 10.56
CA MET A 432 24.11 27.32 9.27
C MET A 432 24.19 28.43 8.24
N ASN A 433 23.15 29.25 8.11
CA ASN A 433 23.18 30.44 7.24
C ASN A 433 24.33 31.39 7.59
N LYS A 434 24.52 31.66 8.87
CA LYS A 434 25.58 32.55 9.35
C LYS A 434 26.99 32.01 9.06
N SER A 435 27.14 30.69 8.99
CA SER A 435 28.42 30.03 8.70
C SER A 435 28.68 29.74 7.23
N ASN A 436 27.75 30.11 6.31
CA ASN A 436 27.77 29.76 4.89
C ASN A 436 28.01 28.26 4.64
N GLN A 437 27.42 27.40 5.46
CA GLN A 437 27.58 25.97 5.34
C GLN A 437 26.83 25.46 4.10
N ILE A 438 27.54 24.73 3.24
CA ILE A 438 26.94 24.10 2.07
C ILE A 438 26.04 22.95 2.56
N VAL A 439 24.76 23.02 2.22
CA VAL A 439 23.77 21.97 2.52
C VAL A 439 23.71 21.03 1.33
N ASN A 440 24.44 19.92 1.42
CA ASN A 440 24.39 18.83 0.44
C ASN A 440 23.42 17.73 0.88
N GLU A 441 23.17 16.74 0.01
CA GLU A 441 22.27 15.62 0.27
C GLU A 441 22.59 14.90 1.61
N GLU A 442 23.86 14.65 1.90
CA GLU A 442 24.29 13.98 3.14
C GLU A 442 23.94 14.82 4.39
N THR A 443 24.10 16.13 4.29
CA THR A 443 23.71 17.07 5.35
C THR A 443 22.19 17.07 5.55
N LEU A 444 21.40 17.05 4.47
CA LEU A 444 19.94 16.96 4.54
C LEU A 444 19.48 15.67 5.24
N ILE A 445 20.03 14.52 4.85
CA ILE A 445 19.72 13.22 5.48
C ILE A 445 20.10 13.27 6.97
N LYS A 446 21.27 13.79 7.32
CA LYS A 446 21.72 13.88 8.71
C LYS A 446 20.83 14.79 9.56
N LEU A 447 20.45 15.96 9.06
CA LEU A 447 19.56 16.90 9.75
C LEU A 447 18.17 16.29 9.95
N TYR A 448 17.70 15.54 8.97
CA TYR A 448 16.44 14.82 9.11
C TYR A 448 16.54 13.72 10.16
N ASP A 449 17.56 12.86 10.12
CA ASP A 449 17.74 11.74 11.05
C ASP A 449 17.97 12.19 12.50
N SER A 450 18.85 13.20 12.69
CA SER A 450 19.29 13.62 14.02
C SER A 450 18.35 14.63 14.67
N ASP A 451 17.85 15.57 13.89
CA ASP A 451 17.12 16.74 14.38
C ASP A 451 15.67 16.80 13.88
N GLY A 452 15.30 15.91 12.94
CA GLY A 452 13.95 15.85 12.36
C GLY A 452 13.63 17.00 11.42
N ILE A 453 14.67 17.63 10.86
CA ILE A 453 14.53 18.76 9.94
C ILE A 453 14.26 18.24 8.55
N THR A 454 13.06 18.50 8.02
CA THR A 454 12.73 18.12 6.64
C THR A 454 13.48 19.02 5.64
N PRO A 455 13.89 18.47 4.48
CA PRO A 455 14.49 19.27 3.42
C PRO A 455 13.61 20.45 2.98
N GLU A 456 12.30 20.25 2.93
CA GLU A 456 11.34 21.28 2.59
C GLU A 456 11.38 22.44 3.59
N PHE A 457 11.51 22.14 4.88
CA PHE A 457 11.62 23.17 5.91
C PHE A 457 12.87 24.05 5.73
N ILE A 458 14.01 23.44 5.35
CA ILE A 458 15.24 24.19 5.09
C ILE A 458 15.06 25.12 3.88
N ARG A 459 14.44 24.63 2.82
CA ARG A 459 14.10 25.43 1.64
C ARG A 459 13.19 26.61 1.99
N ASP A 460 12.17 26.40 2.83
CA ASP A 460 11.22 27.43 3.26
C ASP A 460 11.87 28.53 4.13
N GLN A 461 13.08 28.32 4.62
CA GLN A 461 13.91 29.32 5.29
C GLN A 461 14.83 30.09 4.31
N GLU A 462 14.50 30.10 3.02
CA GLU A 462 15.25 30.80 1.95
C GLU A 462 16.70 30.32 1.78
N ILE A 463 17.02 29.11 2.24
CA ILE A 463 18.31 28.48 1.97
C ILE A 463 18.24 27.83 0.60
N LEU A 464 19.13 28.23 -0.31
CA LEU A 464 19.30 27.62 -1.61
C LEU A 464 19.80 26.19 -1.42
N ILE A 465 18.88 25.22 -1.59
CA ILE A 465 19.18 23.79 -1.57
C ILE A 465 18.53 23.10 -2.76
N ASP A 466 19.24 22.14 -3.30
CA ASP A 466 18.68 21.17 -4.23
C ASP A 466 18.17 19.97 -3.42
N ILE A 467 16.87 19.70 -3.47
CA ILE A 467 16.24 18.56 -2.78
C ILE A 467 16.09 17.44 -3.80
N PRO A 468 16.91 16.35 -3.71
CA PRO A 468 16.74 15.22 -4.58
C PRO A 468 15.33 14.61 -4.45
N ALA A 469 14.68 14.31 -5.57
CA ALA A 469 13.31 13.78 -5.60
C ALA A 469 13.13 12.47 -4.80
N ASN A 470 14.22 11.69 -4.66
CA ASN A 470 14.23 10.40 -3.96
C ASN A 470 14.94 10.42 -2.60
N ILE A 471 15.08 11.60 -1.96
CA ILE A 471 15.86 11.75 -0.70
C ILE A 471 15.33 10.84 0.41
N TYR A 472 14.00 10.72 0.54
CA TYR A 472 13.37 9.87 1.56
C TYR A 472 13.49 8.37 1.26
N ALA A 473 13.48 7.98 -0.03
CA ALA A 473 13.71 6.61 -0.44
C ALA A 473 15.15 6.16 -0.15
N LYS A 474 16.13 7.00 -0.44
CA LYS A 474 17.56 6.76 -0.12
C LYS A 474 17.80 6.63 1.39
N GLN A 475 17.11 7.41 2.18
CA GLN A 475 17.18 7.40 3.62
C GLN A 475 16.60 6.11 4.20
N ASN A 476 15.44 5.67 3.72
CA ASN A 476 14.82 4.40 4.12
C ASN A 476 15.76 3.22 3.86
N LEU A 477 16.42 3.17 2.69
CA LEU A 477 17.43 2.16 2.36
C LEU A 477 18.59 2.17 3.36
N LYS A 478 19.08 3.35 3.78
CA LYS A 478 20.16 3.49 4.76
C LYS A 478 19.74 2.98 6.15
N HIS A 479 18.49 3.24 6.57
CA HIS A 479 17.95 2.71 7.82
C HIS A 479 17.81 1.19 7.79
N ILE A 480 17.30 0.62 6.71
CA ILE A 480 17.19 -0.84 6.53
C ILE A 480 18.57 -1.49 6.60
N LEU A 481 19.59 -0.93 5.94
CA LEU A 481 20.96 -1.45 5.96
C LEU A 481 21.63 -1.33 7.35
N ASN A 482 21.33 -0.28 8.10
CA ASN A 482 21.90 -0.06 9.43
C ASN A 482 21.23 -0.90 10.54
N THR A 483 20.02 -1.42 10.32
CA THR A 483 19.32 -2.28 11.29
C THR A 483 19.77 -3.74 11.23
N THR A 484 20.54 -4.15 10.22
CA THR A 484 20.93 -5.55 9.99
C THR A 484 22.16 -6.04 10.74
N GLU A 485 22.90 -5.17 11.47
CA GLU A 485 24.14 -5.60 12.16
C GLU A 485 24.19 -5.19 13.64
N LYS A 486 23.48 -5.94 14.50
CA LYS A 486 23.91 -6.06 15.90
C LYS A 486 24.57 -7.44 16.09
N PRO A 487 25.69 -7.53 16.87
CA PRO A 487 26.36 -8.81 17.08
C PRO A 487 25.39 -9.82 17.68
N LYS A 488 25.17 -10.93 16.98
CA LYS A 488 24.41 -12.06 17.50
C LYS A 488 25.13 -12.58 18.75
N ARG A 489 24.48 -12.52 19.91
CA ARG A 489 24.96 -13.21 21.11
C ARG A 489 24.78 -14.70 20.87
N ASN A 490 25.85 -15.47 20.98
CA ASN A 490 25.77 -16.93 20.88
C ASN A 490 25.52 -17.49 22.29
N PHE A 491 24.33 -18.02 22.49
CA PHE A 491 24.01 -18.85 23.65
C PHE A 491 24.07 -20.33 23.24
N ASP A 492 24.53 -21.18 24.14
CA ASP A 492 24.44 -22.61 23.96
C ASP A 492 23.00 -23.06 24.24
N ILE A 493 22.24 -23.25 23.15
CA ILE A 493 20.82 -23.64 23.18
C ILE A 493 20.62 -25.11 22.77
N ASP A 494 21.68 -25.89 22.60
CA ASP A 494 21.59 -27.28 22.21
C ASP A 494 20.77 -28.08 23.23
N GLY A 495 19.81 -28.86 22.73
CA GLY A 495 18.93 -29.70 23.54
C GLY A 495 17.79 -28.93 24.26
N ILE A 496 17.56 -27.68 23.93
CA ILE A 496 16.40 -26.91 24.42
C ILE A 496 15.31 -26.94 23.36
N ASP A 497 14.10 -27.29 23.76
CA ASP A 497 12.93 -27.24 22.87
C ASP A 497 12.64 -25.79 22.43
N GLN A 498 12.09 -25.64 21.23
CA GLN A 498 11.72 -24.33 20.69
C GLN A 498 10.60 -23.70 21.54
N THR A 499 10.76 -22.42 21.91
CA THR A 499 9.73 -21.65 22.59
C THR A 499 8.52 -21.44 21.67
N ARG A 500 7.32 -21.81 22.13
CA ARG A 500 6.07 -21.59 21.40
C ARG A 500 5.67 -20.10 21.47
N PRO A 501 5.55 -19.38 20.34
CA PRO A 501 5.19 -17.97 20.31
C PRO A 501 3.66 -17.81 20.33
N LEU A 502 3.07 -17.58 21.52
CA LEU A 502 1.64 -17.44 21.71
C LEU A 502 1.04 -16.22 21.01
N PHE A 503 1.84 -15.17 20.76
CA PHE A 503 1.40 -13.96 20.03
C PHE A 503 1.02 -14.24 18.56
N TYR A 504 1.39 -15.37 17.98
CA TYR A 504 0.89 -15.81 16.67
C TYR A 504 -0.52 -16.40 16.74
N GLU A 505 -0.91 -16.93 17.89
CA GLU A 505 -2.22 -17.52 18.09
C GLU A 505 -3.25 -16.47 18.57
N ASN A 506 -2.80 -15.58 19.45
CA ASN A 506 -3.61 -14.46 19.95
C ASN A 506 -2.69 -13.28 20.26
N GLN A 507 -2.76 -12.25 19.41
CA GLN A 507 -1.92 -11.05 19.53
C GLN A 507 -2.35 -10.08 20.63
N ASP A 508 -3.56 -10.23 21.18
CA ASP A 508 -4.08 -9.43 22.29
C ASP A 508 -3.80 -10.07 23.65
N LEU A 509 -3.05 -11.18 23.69
CA LEU A 509 -2.73 -11.90 24.91
C LEU A 509 -1.71 -11.11 25.76
N THR A 510 -2.16 -10.55 26.87
CA THR A 510 -1.34 -9.75 27.81
C THR A 510 -0.84 -10.52 29.01
N GLU A 511 -1.42 -11.69 29.32
CA GLU A 511 -1.05 -12.56 30.44
C GLU A 511 -0.90 -14.00 29.98
N PHE A 512 0.16 -14.68 30.40
CA PHE A 512 0.40 -16.09 30.08
C PHE A 512 1.21 -16.77 31.18
N GLU A 513 1.14 -18.10 31.22
CA GLU A 513 2.02 -18.93 32.05
C GLU A 513 3.05 -19.63 31.17
N GLY A 514 4.31 -19.64 31.58
CA GLY A 514 5.40 -20.29 30.87
C GLY A 514 6.37 -20.96 31.85
N ARG A 515 6.90 -22.13 31.45
CA ARG A 515 7.91 -22.87 32.22
C ARG A 515 9.30 -22.42 31.77
N VAL A 516 10.16 -22.11 32.72
CA VAL A 516 11.58 -21.81 32.46
C VAL A 516 12.31 -23.09 32.04
N LEU A 517 12.86 -23.07 30.82
CA LEU A 517 13.67 -24.16 30.27
C LEU A 517 15.16 -23.97 30.58
N LYS A 518 15.67 -22.75 30.46
CA LYS A 518 17.08 -22.40 30.71
C LYS A 518 17.26 -20.95 31.12
N VAL A 519 18.31 -20.67 31.88
CA VAL A 519 18.71 -19.30 32.25
C VAL A 519 20.17 -19.11 31.87
N PHE A 520 20.47 -18.03 31.18
CA PHE A 520 21.84 -17.57 30.88
C PHE A 520 22.11 -16.26 31.60
N ASN A 521 23.31 -16.04 32.05
CA ASN A 521 23.71 -14.80 32.71
C ASN A 521 24.93 -14.20 32.01
N ASP A 522 24.93 -12.92 31.78
CA ASP A 522 26.12 -12.14 31.50
C ASP A 522 26.41 -11.19 32.67
N SER A 523 27.41 -10.32 32.55
CA SER A 523 27.80 -9.40 33.62
C SER A 523 26.73 -8.35 33.99
N LYS A 524 25.65 -8.21 33.19
CA LYS A 524 24.65 -7.14 33.34
C LYS A 524 23.20 -7.66 33.27
N HIS A 525 22.97 -8.81 32.64
CA HIS A 525 21.61 -9.28 32.34
C HIS A 525 21.49 -10.78 32.61
N SER A 526 20.28 -11.19 32.97
CA SER A 526 19.85 -12.58 32.97
C SER A 526 18.89 -12.81 31.80
N PHE A 527 19.10 -13.87 31.03
CA PHE A 527 18.30 -14.27 29.89
C PHE A 527 17.58 -15.56 30.25
N VAL A 528 16.28 -15.57 30.07
CA VAL A 528 15.42 -16.71 30.41
C VAL A 528 14.81 -17.28 29.15
N VAL A 529 14.95 -18.60 28.96
CA VAL A 529 14.27 -19.33 27.87
C VAL A 529 13.04 -20.00 28.46
N LEU A 530 11.89 -19.75 27.86
CA LEU A 530 10.60 -20.31 28.26
C LEU A 530 10.12 -21.35 27.24
N ASP A 531 9.26 -22.27 27.65
CA ASP A 531 8.60 -23.22 26.74
C ASP A 531 7.57 -22.52 25.84
N GLN A 532 6.96 -21.43 26.30
CA GLN A 532 6.05 -20.58 25.54
C GLN A 532 6.10 -19.14 26.01
N THR A 533 5.73 -18.18 25.14
CA THR A 533 5.75 -16.75 25.46
C THR A 533 4.73 -15.96 24.66
N ALA A 534 4.07 -14.99 25.29
CA ALA A 534 3.31 -13.95 24.62
C ALA A 534 4.18 -12.74 24.23
N PHE A 535 5.39 -12.61 24.77
CA PHE A 535 6.30 -11.51 24.40
C PHE A 535 6.73 -11.63 22.93
N TYR A 536 6.50 -10.60 22.16
CA TYR A 536 6.96 -10.52 20.77
C TYR A 536 8.48 -10.35 20.73
N ALA A 537 9.14 -11.22 19.99
CA ALA A 537 10.57 -11.10 19.75
C ALA A 537 10.84 -10.00 18.72
N ARG A 538 11.96 -9.29 18.85
CA ARG A 538 12.36 -8.30 17.85
C ARG A 538 12.57 -8.95 16.49
N ALA A 539 11.66 -8.70 15.56
CA ALA A 539 11.70 -9.23 14.20
C ALA A 539 10.98 -8.28 13.23
N GLY A 540 11.22 -8.42 11.92
CA GLY A 540 10.55 -7.63 10.89
C GLY A 540 10.65 -6.11 11.04
N GLY A 541 11.63 -5.62 11.82
CA GLY A 541 11.76 -4.19 12.16
C GLY A 541 10.85 -3.70 13.29
N GLN A 542 10.08 -4.58 13.92
CA GLN A 542 9.29 -4.27 15.11
C GLN A 542 10.16 -4.30 16.37
N GLU A 543 9.86 -3.42 17.33
CA GLU A 543 10.46 -3.50 18.67
C GLU A 543 9.84 -4.67 19.46
N PRO A 544 10.61 -5.31 20.35
CA PRO A 544 10.10 -6.40 21.17
C PRO A 544 9.19 -5.84 22.27
N ASP A 545 8.33 -6.68 22.82
CA ASP A 545 7.61 -6.39 24.06
C ASP A 545 8.58 -6.35 25.25
N PHE A 546 8.19 -5.59 26.28
CA PHE A 546 9.00 -5.34 27.49
C PHE A 546 8.30 -5.88 28.75
#